data_9fa606b90b4dacb5c6acbaa966046f77
#
_entry.id   9fa606b90b4dacb5c6acbaa966046f77
#
_cell.length_a   1.000
_cell.length_b   1.000
_cell.length_c   1.000
_cell.angle_alpha   90.00
_cell.angle_beta   90.00
_cell.angle_gamma   90.00
#
_symmetry.space_group_name_H-M   'P 1'
#
loop_
_entity.id
_entity.type
_entity.pdbx_description
1 polymer ?
#
loop_
_entity_poly.entity_id
_entity_poly.type
_entity_poly.pdbx_seq_one_letter_code
_entity_poly.pdbx_strand_id
1 'polypeptide(L)'
;MFFATSLFAQNTKTLDDEKLTEFAYKLSALPFSERDVIEDACKLFEETFAGDKDGADWGYQLLYYYHEISCEDKTVTLHKTFSEEEIRALVHGDIYVLGGLKKDMKRFRDEYGKWGYRIMSFEDTSYAIEVQPAFLYERFKDMLTPEYRYYRGLWIAEHDIPPYWHATLDISMQELFNRIAWRDEFLDEHPDFIREDLVTREIEYLCFSVTKGLENTPVYDEKDVIKPEYKTALQTYYKAHPKTKWGLYMTEYVHRLALNKYRNSNEIDTWVINTLYPPERKNIDPLLKYKDILIDNIVD
;
A
#
# COMPACT_ATOMS: atom_id res chain seq x y z
N MET A 1 39.48 -3.56 0.87
CA MET A 1 38.48 -2.50 0.97
C MET A 1 37.51 -2.95 2.05
N PHE A 2 37.63 -2.34 3.24
CA PHE A 2 36.91 -2.79 4.44
C PHE A 2 35.46 -2.33 4.38
N PHE A 3 34.52 -3.26 4.31
CA PHE A 3 33.13 -2.99 4.62
C PHE A 3 33.01 -2.83 6.14
N ALA A 4 32.79 -1.61 6.58
CA ALA A 4 32.37 -1.36 7.94
C ALA A 4 30.96 -1.94 8.10
N THR A 5 30.85 -3.08 8.79
CA THR A 5 29.60 -3.54 9.37
C THR A 5 29.22 -2.54 10.46
N SER A 6 28.41 -1.55 10.09
CA SER A 6 27.71 -0.75 11.08
C SER A 6 26.69 -1.69 11.74
N LEU A 7 26.99 -2.08 12.98
CA LEU A 7 25.97 -2.57 13.91
C LEU A 7 24.99 -1.39 14.12
N PHE A 8 23.92 -1.38 13.32
CA PHE A 8 22.75 -0.60 13.67
C PHE A 8 22.17 -1.27 14.92
N ALA A 9 22.43 -0.65 16.07
CA ALA A 9 21.58 -0.88 17.23
C ALA A 9 20.19 -0.44 16.79
N GLN A 10 19.31 -1.39 16.55
CA GLN A 10 17.88 -1.14 16.39
C GLN A 10 17.39 -0.50 17.70
N ASN A 11 17.34 0.82 17.74
CA ASN A 11 16.46 1.54 18.64
C ASN A 11 15.03 1.33 18.12
N THR A 12 14.54 0.10 18.20
CA THR A 12 13.12 -0.18 18.00
C THR A 12 12.42 0.61 19.10
N LYS A 13 11.72 1.69 18.71
CA LYS A 13 10.68 2.28 19.57
C LYS A 13 9.91 1.08 20.10
N THR A 14 10.00 0.83 21.41
CA THR A 14 9.50 -0.38 22.04
C THR A 14 8.00 -0.40 21.80
N LEU A 15 7.58 -1.34 20.98
CA LEU A 15 6.19 -1.69 20.78
C LEU A 15 5.60 -2.00 22.15
N ASP A 16 4.57 -1.27 22.60
CA ASP A 16 3.81 -1.66 23.78
C ASP A 16 2.96 -2.88 23.42
N ASP A 17 3.60 -4.05 23.57
CA ASP A 17 3.08 -5.33 23.14
C ASP A 17 1.79 -5.71 23.87
N GLU A 18 1.69 -5.38 25.17
CA GLU A 18 0.53 -5.67 26.00
C GLU A 18 -0.69 -4.83 25.54
N LYS A 19 -0.48 -3.55 25.34
CA LYS A 19 -1.52 -2.61 24.90
C LYS A 19 -2.08 -2.95 23.53
N LEU A 20 -1.19 -3.30 22.56
CA LEU A 20 -1.61 -3.68 21.23
C LEU A 20 -2.30 -5.05 21.22
N THR A 21 -1.85 -5.99 22.03
CA THR A 21 -2.50 -7.29 22.20
C THR A 21 -3.91 -7.11 22.76
N GLU A 22 -4.08 -6.31 23.82
CA GLU A 22 -5.37 -6.01 24.39
C GLU A 22 -6.30 -5.32 23.37
N PHE A 23 -5.75 -4.37 22.61
CA PHE A 23 -6.50 -3.68 21.57
C PHE A 23 -6.97 -4.66 20.47
N ALA A 24 -6.10 -5.57 20.00
CA ALA A 24 -6.46 -6.59 19.01
C ALA A 24 -7.58 -7.51 19.51
N TYR A 25 -7.52 -7.99 20.76
CA TYR A 25 -8.60 -8.80 21.35
C TYR A 25 -9.91 -8.03 21.48
N LYS A 26 -9.88 -6.76 21.88
CA LYS A 26 -11.09 -5.94 21.95
C LYS A 26 -11.70 -5.69 20.58
N LEU A 27 -10.87 -5.44 19.56
CA LEU A 27 -11.34 -5.32 18.17
C LEU A 27 -12.00 -6.61 17.68
N SER A 28 -11.36 -7.77 17.94
CA SER A 28 -11.89 -9.06 17.49
C SER A 28 -13.21 -9.46 18.18
N ALA A 29 -13.49 -8.88 19.36
CA ALA A 29 -14.74 -9.11 20.08
C ALA A 29 -15.90 -8.23 19.59
N LEU A 30 -15.67 -7.27 18.70
CA LEU A 30 -16.74 -6.46 18.12
C LEU A 30 -17.59 -7.27 17.16
N PRO A 31 -18.89 -6.95 17.00
CA PRO A 31 -19.80 -7.67 16.11
C PRO A 31 -19.47 -7.39 14.63
N PHE A 32 -18.50 -8.10 14.10
CA PHE A 32 -17.84 -7.88 12.81
C PHE A 32 -18.80 -7.81 11.61
N SER A 33 -19.89 -8.56 11.64
CA SER A 33 -20.92 -8.55 10.59
C SER A 33 -21.78 -7.28 10.59
N GLU A 34 -21.81 -6.53 11.67
CA GLU A 34 -22.60 -5.31 11.73
C GLU A 34 -22.00 -4.22 10.81
N ARG A 35 -22.89 -3.46 10.17
CA ARG A 35 -22.48 -2.47 9.18
C ARG A 35 -21.68 -1.31 9.78
N ASP A 36 -22.02 -0.90 10.99
CA ASP A 36 -21.48 0.23 11.72
C ASP A 36 -20.41 -0.16 12.75
N VAL A 37 -19.97 -1.42 12.75
CA VAL A 37 -18.93 -1.93 13.65
C VAL A 37 -17.66 -1.06 13.67
N ILE A 38 -17.34 -0.41 12.53
CA ILE A 38 -16.16 0.47 12.44
C ILE A 38 -16.29 1.70 13.36
N GLU A 39 -17.50 2.16 13.69
CA GLU A 39 -17.67 3.26 14.64
C GLU A 39 -17.24 2.85 16.06
N ASP A 40 -17.57 1.64 16.48
CA ASP A 40 -17.15 1.14 17.78
C ASP A 40 -15.66 0.80 17.81
N ALA A 41 -15.12 0.31 16.72
CA ALA A 41 -13.68 0.14 16.54
C ALA A 41 -12.93 1.49 16.62
N CYS A 42 -13.47 2.55 16.02
CA CYS A 42 -12.93 3.90 16.11
C CYS A 42 -12.95 4.47 17.54
N LYS A 43 -14.05 4.29 18.27
CA LYS A 43 -14.13 4.70 19.69
C LYS A 43 -13.11 3.96 20.55
N LEU A 44 -13.00 2.65 20.34
CA LEU A 44 -12.02 1.82 21.02
C LEU A 44 -10.58 2.31 20.76
N PHE A 45 -10.25 2.68 19.52
CA PHE A 45 -8.96 3.26 19.18
C PHE A 45 -8.72 4.60 19.92
N GLU A 46 -9.69 5.51 19.88
CA GLU A 46 -9.61 6.80 20.59
C GLU A 46 -9.35 6.61 22.07
N GLU A 47 -10.11 5.72 22.73
CA GLU A 47 -9.97 5.43 24.16
C GLU A 47 -8.62 4.79 24.50
N THR A 48 -8.15 3.88 23.65
CA THR A 48 -6.91 3.12 23.89
C THR A 48 -5.67 3.97 23.70
N PHE A 49 -5.64 4.85 22.70
CA PHE A 49 -4.43 5.58 22.30
C PHE A 49 -4.49 7.09 22.55
N ALA A 50 -5.46 7.57 23.35
CA ALA A 50 -5.54 8.98 23.71
C ALA A 50 -4.23 9.48 24.37
N GLY A 51 -3.58 10.46 23.74
CA GLY A 51 -2.32 11.06 24.23
C GLY A 51 -1.06 10.24 23.98
N ASP A 52 -1.15 9.07 23.36
CA ASP A 52 -0.04 8.16 23.04
C ASP A 52 0.14 8.07 21.52
N LYS A 53 0.91 9.00 20.95
CA LYS A 53 1.10 9.06 19.49
C LYS A 53 1.87 7.89 18.93
N ASP A 54 2.91 7.41 19.62
CA ASP A 54 3.71 6.28 19.16
C ASP A 54 2.88 4.98 19.17
N GLY A 55 2.09 4.77 20.21
CA GLY A 55 1.14 3.65 20.26
C GLY A 55 0.02 3.80 19.23
N ALA A 56 -0.44 5.04 18.98
CA ALA A 56 -1.47 5.31 17.99
C ALA A 56 -1.04 4.96 16.56
N ASP A 57 0.22 5.13 16.18
CA ASP A 57 0.72 4.74 14.87
C ASP A 57 0.58 3.22 14.63
N TRP A 58 0.88 2.41 15.64
CA TRP A 58 0.70 0.96 15.59
C TRP A 58 -0.78 0.56 15.64
N GLY A 59 -1.53 1.15 16.56
CA GLY A 59 -2.97 0.91 16.70
C GLY A 59 -3.76 1.28 15.45
N TYR A 60 -3.37 2.37 14.77
CA TYR A 60 -3.98 2.80 13.51
C TYR A 60 -3.83 1.75 12.41
N GLN A 61 -2.69 1.09 12.33
CA GLN A 61 -2.48 0.03 11.35
C GLN A 61 -3.37 -1.20 11.61
N LEU A 62 -3.56 -1.56 12.89
CA LEU A 62 -4.48 -2.64 13.26
C LEU A 62 -5.93 -2.26 12.98
N LEU A 63 -6.33 -1.03 13.30
CA LEU A 63 -7.66 -0.52 12.99
C LEU A 63 -7.92 -0.49 11.48
N TYR A 64 -6.93 -0.04 10.70
CA TYR A 64 -7.02 -0.04 9.23
C TYR A 64 -7.17 -1.46 8.69
N TYR A 65 -6.35 -2.39 9.17
CA TYR A 65 -6.45 -3.81 8.79
C TYR A 65 -7.80 -4.42 9.19
N TYR A 66 -8.30 -4.12 10.39
CA TYR A 66 -9.65 -4.55 10.82
C TYR A 66 -10.74 -4.03 9.86
N HIS A 67 -10.62 -2.78 9.43
CA HIS A 67 -11.52 -2.19 8.45
C HIS A 67 -11.43 -2.89 7.09
N GLU A 68 -10.19 -3.22 6.63
CA GLU A 68 -9.97 -3.95 5.38
C GLU A 68 -10.61 -5.35 5.39
N ILE A 69 -10.35 -6.15 6.42
CA ILE A 69 -10.93 -7.51 6.49
C ILE A 69 -12.46 -7.48 6.60
N SER A 70 -13.04 -6.43 7.18
CA SER A 70 -14.49 -6.28 7.22
C SER A 70 -15.13 -6.08 5.84
N CYS A 71 -14.36 -5.70 4.83
CA CYS A 71 -14.86 -5.52 3.46
C CYS A 71 -15.29 -6.84 2.81
N GLU A 72 -14.73 -7.98 3.21
CA GLU A 72 -15.09 -9.29 2.65
C GLU A 72 -16.56 -9.62 2.95
N ASP A 73 -16.98 -9.51 4.21
CA ASP A 73 -18.37 -9.76 4.60
C ASP A 73 -19.35 -8.76 3.94
N LYS A 74 -18.93 -7.47 3.85
CA LYS A 74 -19.72 -6.44 3.18
C LYS A 74 -19.83 -6.71 1.66
N THR A 75 -18.79 -7.26 1.05
CA THR A 75 -18.79 -7.69 -0.36
C THR A 75 -19.77 -8.83 -0.58
N VAL A 76 -19.76 -9.83 0.30
CA VAL A 76 -20.78 -10.92 0.27
C VAL A 76 -22.20 -10.35 0.37
N THR A 77 -22.41 -9.39 1.26
CA THR A 77 -23.71 -8.73 1.43
C THR A 77 -24.11 -7.94 0.18
N LEU A 78 -23.19 -7.25 -0.48
CA LEU A 78 -23.42 -6.54 -1.74
C LEU A 78 -23.96 -7.49 -2.81
N HIS A 79 -23.26 -8.62 -3.03
CA HIS A 79 -23.66 -9.62 -4.04
C HIS A 79 -24.93 -10.41 -3.72
N LYS A 80 -25.28 -10.53 -2.43
CA LYS A 80 -26.58 -11.09 -2.01
C LYS A 80 -27.75 -10.13 -2.21
N THR A 81 -27.47 -8.82 -2.17
CA THR A 81 -28.51 -7.78 -2.19
C THR A 81 -28.84 -7.31 -3.60
N PHE A 82 -27.83 -7.23 -4.48
CA PHE A 82 -27.96 -6.64 -5.81
C PHE A 82 -27.47 -7.60 -6.90
N SER A 83 -28.09 -7.52 -8.08
CA SER A 83 -27.60 -8.18 -9.28
C SER A 83 -26.29 -7.53 -9.77
N GLU A 84 -25.54 -8.24 -10.58
CA GLU A 84 -24.29 -7.72 -11.16
C GLU A 84 -24.50 -6.44 -11.97
N GLU A 85 -25.62 -6.33 -12.71
CA GLU A 85 -26.00 -5.14 -13.46
C GLU A 85 -26.27 -3.94 -12.52
N GLU A 86 -26.94 -4.18 -11.39
CA GLU A 86 -27.20 -3.15 -10.38
C GLU A 86 -25.90 -2.70 -9.69
N ILE A 87 -25.00 -3.64 -9.39
CA ILE A 87 -23.69 -3.30 -8.82
C ILE A 87 -22.86 -2.47 -9.81
N ARG A 88 -22.86 -2.84 -11.08
CA ARG A 88 -22.22 -2.06 -12.14
C ARG A 88 -22.74 -0.62 -12.16
N ALA A 89 -24.04 -0.45 -12.04
CA ALA A 89 -24.66 0.88 -11.99
C ALA A 89 -24.27 1.67 -10.71
N LEU A 90 -24.10 1.00 -9.57
CA LEU A 90 -23.61 1.62 -8.34
C LEU A 90 -22.19 2.17 -8.48
N VAL A 91 -21.32 1.49 -9.22
CA VAL A 91 -19.92 1.88 -9.44
C VAL A 91 -19.81 3.02 -10.48
N HIS A 92 -20.44 2.84 -11.63
CA HIS A 92 -20.25 3.71 -12.78
C HIS A 92 -21.31 4.83 -12.90
N GLY A 93 -22.28 4.84 -11.98
CA GLY A 93 -23.32 5.87 -11.93
C GLY A 93 -24.47 5.66 -12.90
N ASP A 94 -25.34 6.66 -12.95
CA ASP A 94 -26.64 6.64 -13.65
C ASP A 94 -26.54 6.44 -15.19
N ILE A 95 -25.33 6.46 -15.76
CA ILE A 95 -25.12 6.32 -17.21
C ILE A 95 -25.56 4.96 -17.74
N TYR A 96 -25.52 3.91 -16.87
CA TYR A 96 -25.81 2.53 -17.24
C TYR A 96 -27.23 2.08 -16.93
N VAL A 97 -28.04 2.92 -16.26
CA VAL A 97 -29.42 2.56 -15.88
C VAL A 97 -30.39 3.63 -16.38
N LEU A 98 -31.25 3.24 -17.30
CA LEU A 98 -32.38 4.09 -17.74
C LEU A 98 -33.27 4.43 -16.54
N GLY A 99 -33.29 5.68 -16.11
CA GLY A 99 -34.08 6.14 -14.96
C GLY A 99 -33.28 6.40 -13.68
N GLY A 100 -31.95 6.23 -13.70
CA GLY A 100 -31.04 6.47 -12.56
C GLY A 100 -31.07 5.37 -11.51
N LEU A 101 -30.17 5.47 -10.51
CA LEU A 101 -30.06 4.51 -9.43
C LEU A 101 -31.37 4.43 -8.62
N LYS A 102 -31.84 3.21 -8.35
CA LYS A 102 -32.98 2.95 -7.46
C LYS A 102 -32.73 3.51 -6.06
N LYS A 103 -33.81 3.81 -5.33
CA LYS A 103 -33.71 4.42 -3.99
C LYS A 103 -32.95 3.55 -2.98
N ASP A 104 -33.16 2.24 -3.03
CA ASP A 104 -32.47 1.25 -2.19
C ASP A 104 -30.97 1.16 -2.49
N MET A 105 -30.59 1.24 -3.78
CA MET A 105 -29.19 1.27 -4.20
C MET A 105 -28.47 2.54 -3.69
N LYS A 106 -29.10 3.69 -3.85
CA LYS A 106 -28.56 4.97 -3.31
C LYS A 106 -28.41 4.89 -1.80
N ARG A 107 -29.44 4.39 -1.12
CA ARG A 107 -29.41 4.21 0.33
C ARG A 107 -28.27 3.28 0.76
N PHE A 108 -28.09 2.14 0.09
CA PHE A 108 -27.00 1.22 0.38
C PHE A 108 -25.64 1.91 0.26
N ARG A 109 -25.37 2.52 -0.90
CA ARG A 109 -24.11 3.26 -1.14
C ARG A 109 -23.85 4.33 -0.08
N ASP A 110 -24.86 5.15 0.21
CA ASP A 110 -24.74 6.28 1.13
C ASP A 110 -24.56 5.81 2.59
N GLU A 111 -25.19 4.69 2.98
CA GLU A 111 -25.04 4.08 4.29
C GLU A 111 -23.66 3.47 4.48
N TYR A 112 -23.13 2.74 3.50
CA TYR A 112 -21.78 2.20 3.55
C TYR A 112 -20.71 3.29 3.48
N GLY A 113 -20.95 4.33 2.66
CA GLY A 113 -20.06 5.49 2.56
C GLY A 113 -19.85 6.24 3.87
N LYS A 114 -20.85 6.27 4.78
CA LYS A 114 -20.72 6.87 6.11
C LYS A 114 -19.67 6.18 6.99
N TRP A 115 -19.42 4.90 6.73
CA TRP A 115 -18.49 4.07 7.48
C TRP A 115 -17.17 3.85 6.75
N GLY A 116 -16.90 4.67 5.74
CA GLY A 116 -15.65 4.63 5.00
C GLY A 116 -15.53 3.46 4.03
N TYR A 117 -16.63 2.89 3.58
CA TYR A 117 -16.63 1.89 2.53
C TYR A 117 -16.96 2.50 1.17
N ARG A 118 -16.38 1.96 0.12
CA ARG A 118 -16.74 2.27 -1.27
C ARG A 118 -16.85 1.00 -2.09
N ILE A 119 -17.69 1.04 -3.13
CA ILE A 119 -17.81 -0.07 -4.07
C ILE A 119 -16.82 0.19 -5.20
N MET A 120 -15.97 -0.77 -5.50
CA MET A 120 -14.95 -0.69 -6.55
C MET A 120 -15.14 -1.78 -7.59
N SER A 121 -14.74 -1.49 -8.82
CA SER A 121 -14.58 -2.48 -9.88
C SER A 121 -13.13 -2.96 -9.90
N PHE A 122 -12.97 -4.27 -9.87
CA PHE A 122 -11.70 -4.94 -10.12
C PHE A 122 -11.84 -5.69 -11.42
N GLU A 123 -11.11 -5.27 -12.43
CA GLU A 123 -11.31 -5.74 -13.79
C GLU A 123 -12.76 -5.48 -14.28
N ASP A 124 -13.08 -5.79 -15.51
CA ASP A 124 -14.36 -5.37 -16.11
C ASP A 124 -15.62 -6.04 -15.52
N THR A 125 -15.49 -7.05 -14.68
CA THR A 125 -16.60 -7.88 -14.22
C THR A 125 -16.60 -8.20 -12.73
N SER A 126 -15.60 -7.82 -11.97
CA SER A 126 -15.51 -8.11 -10.53
C SER A 126 -15.75 -6.86 -9.71
N TYR A 127 -16.63 -6.94 -8.73
CA TYR A 127 -16.96 -5.83 -7.84
C TYR A 127 -16.75 -6.25 -6.39
N ALA A 128 -16.18 -5.35 -5.59
CA ALA A 128 -16.04 -5.56 -4.17
C ALA A 128 -16.22 -4.25 -3.38
N ILE A 129 -16.42 -4.39 -2.09
CA ILE A 129 -16.34 -3.28 -1.16
C ILE A 129 -14.89 -3.13 -0.73
N GLU A 130 -14.43 -1.90 -0.69
CA GLU A 130 -13.08 -1.49 -0.31
C GLU A 130 -13.16 -0.38 0.72
N VAL A 131 -12.13 -0.23 1.54
CA VAL A 131 -11.97 0.91 2.46
C VAL A 131 -11.69 2.18 1.65
N GLN A 132 -12.32 3.28 2.04
CA GLN A 132 -11.90 4.61 1.60
C GLN A 132 -10.62 5.00 2.36
N PRO A 133 -9.46 5.12 1.71
CA PRO A 133 -8.19 5.31 2.41
C PRO A 133 -8.13 6.54 3.32
N ALA A 134 -8.83 7.60 2.94
CA ALA A 134 -8.87 8.85 3.70
C ALA A 134 -9.76 8.79 4.94
N PHE A 135 -10.71 7.84 5.05
CA PHE A 135 -11.73 7.84 6.10
C PHE A 135 -11.14 7.83 7.52
N LEU A 136 -10.34 6.83 7.85
CA LEU A 136 -9.69 6.74 9.17
C LEU A 136 -8.60 7.80 9.33
N TYR A 137 -7.90 8.14 8.26
CA TYR A 137 -6.85 9.16 8.30
C TYR A 137 -7.40 10.53 8.67
N GLU A 138 -8.46 11.00 8.02
CA GLU A 138 -9.05 12.29 8.33
C GLU A 138 -9.57 12.37 9.77
N ARG A 139 -10.02 11.27 10.31
CA ARG A 139 -10.49 11.19 11.71
C ARG A 139 -9.34 11.21 12.73
N PHE A 140 -8.23 10.54 12.42
CA PHE A 140 -7.19 10.24 13.41
C PHE A 140 -5.83 10.89 13.17
N LYS A 141 -5.64 11.61 12.07
CA LYS A 141 -4.34 12.21 11.71
C LYS A 141 -3.69 13.06 12.81
N ASP A 142 -4.47 13.67 13.70
CA ASP A 142 -3.94 14.49 14.80
C ASP A 142 -3.47 13.64 16.01
N MET A 143 -3.90 12.38 16.08
CA MET A 143 -3.42 11.41 17.06
C MET A 143 -2.12 10.74 16.65
N LEU A 144 -1.76 10.76 15.36
CA LEU A 144 -0.56 10.13 14.82
C LEU A 144 0.68 10.99 15.02
N THR A 145 1.85 10.36 14.95
CA THR A 145 3.12 11.10 14.90
C THR A 145 3.22 11.92 13.61
N PRO A 146 4.03 13.01 13.59
CA PRO A 146 4.19 13.83 12.39
C PRO A 146 4.68 13.03 11.17
N GLU A 147 5.64 12.13 11.39
CA GLU A 147 6.23 11.28 10.36
C GLU A 147 5.21 10.27 9.81
N TYR A 148 4.43 9.59 10.67
CA TYR A 148 3.41 8.65 10.22
C TYR A 148 2.27 9.36 9.48
N ARG A 149 1.85 10.52 9.98
CA ARG A 149 0.86 11.37 9.31
C ARG A 149 1.33 11.81 7.93
N TYR A 150 2.60 12.24 7.79
CA TYR A 150 3.18 12.64 6.50
C TYR A 150 3.19 11.47 5.50
N TYR A 151 3.76 10.34 5.91
CA TYR A 151 3.79 9.11 5.10
C TYR A 151 2.39 8.71 4.65
N ARG A 152 1.44 8.62 5.60
CA ARG A 152 0.08 8.15 5.30
C ARG A 152 -0.68 9.13 4.39
N GLY A 153 -0.48 10.42 4.56
CA GLY A 153 -1.06 11.45 3.70
C GLY A 153 -0.62 11.33 2.25
N LEU A 154 0.68 11.11 2.00
CA LEU A 154 1.21 10.86 0.66
C LEU A 154 0.71 9.54 0.08
N TRP A 155 0.71 8.49 0.87
CA TRP A 155 0.19 7.18 0.45
C TRP A 155 -1.27 7.29 -0.02
N ILE A 156 -2.12 8.01 0.72
CA ILE A 156 -3.53 8.25 0.34
C ILE A 156 -3.63 9.03 -0.96
N ALA A 157 -2.83 10.07 -1.13
CA ALA A 157 -2.84 10.87 -2.37
C ALA A 157 -2.45 10.04 -3.61
N GLU A 158 -1.57 9.05 -3.45
CA GLU A 158 -1.18 8.14 -4.53
C GLU A 158 -2.19 7.01 -4.75
N HIS A 159 -2.93 6.60 -3.71
CA HIS A 159 -3.88 5.49 -3.80
C HIS A 159 -5.01 5.74 -4.80
N ASP A 160 -5.48 6.98 -4.92
CA ASP A 160 -6.53 7.33 -5.87
C ASP A 160 -6.03 7.38 -7.33
N ILE A 161 -4.71 7.32 -7.51
CA ILE A 161 -4.04 7.26 -8.82
C ILE A 161 -3.07 6.09 -8.76
N PRO A 162 -3.54 4.84 -8.82
CA PRO A 162 -2.67 3.67 -8.75
C PRO A 162 -1.67 3.70 -9.90
N PRO A 163 -0.41 3.27 -9.66
CA PRO A 163 0.61 3.34 -10.72
C PRO A 163 0.36 2.35 -11.85
N TYR A 164 -0.46 1.32 -11.59
CA TYR A 164 -0.68 0.22 -12.53
C TYR A 164 -2.17 -0.11 -12.66
N TRP A 165 -2.56 -0.39 -13.90
CA TRP A 165 -3.88 -0.91 -14.22
C TRP A 165 -3.74 -1.99 -15.31
N HIS A 166 -4.27 -3.20 -15.09
CA HIS A 166 -4.17 -4.33 -16.04
C HIS A 166 -2.75 -4.58 -16.57
N ALA A 167 -1.76 -4.64 -15.68
CA ALA A 167 -0.35 -4.80 -16.04
C ALA A 167 0.19 -3.71 -17.00
N THR A 168 -0.46 -2.55 -17.03
CA THR A 168 -0.05 -1.35 -17.76
C THR A 168 0.35 -0.28 -16.75
N LEU A 169 1.40 0.49 -17.05
CA LEU A 169 1.74 1.67 -16.28
C LEU A 169 0.73 2.80 -16.62
N ASP A 170 -0.03 3.23 -15.62
CA ASP A 170 -1.10 4.23 -15.76
C ASP A 170 -0.67 5.66 -15.39
N ILE A 171 0.54 5.79 -14.90
CA ILE A 171 1.19 7.06 -14.60
C ILE A 171 2.41 7.28 -15.50
N SER A 172 2.89 8.53 -15.57
CA SER A 172 4.13 8.81 -16.29
C SER A 172 5.34 8.18 -15.60
N MET A 173 6.40 7.85 -16.36
CA MET A 173 7.67 7.42 -15.79
C MET A 173 8.25 8.43 -14.81
N GLN A 174 8.08 9.72 -15.07
CA GLN A 174 8.54 10.77 -14.15
C GLN A 174 7.80 10.66 -12.80
N GLU A 175 6.50 10.46 -12.85
CA GLU A 175 5.69 10.29 -11.63
C GLU A 175 6.10 9.02 -10.87
N LEU A 176 6.37 7.91 -11.57
CA LEU A 176 6.84 6.69 -10.93
C LEU A 176 8.17 6.91 -10.20
N PHE A 177 9.11 7.63 -10.81
CA PHE A 177 10.36 7.99 -10.14
C PHE A 177 10.19 9.01 -9.02
N ASN A 178 9.25 9.94 -9.11
CA ASN A 178 8.90 10.82 -8.00
C ASN A 178 8.42 10.02 -6.79
N ARG A 179 7.61 8.97 -7.02
CA ARG A 179 7.13 8.08 -5.95
C ARG A 179 8.24 7.27 -5.29
N ILE A 180 9.26 6.87 -6.05
CA ILE A 180 10.47 6.26 -5.48
C ILE A 180 11.26 7.31 -4.67
N ALA A 181 11.47 8.50 -5.24
CA ALA A 181 12.29 9.55 -4.64
C ALA A 181 11.78 9.98 -3.26
N TRP A 182 10.49 10.33 -3.14
CA TRP A 182 9.99 10.81 -1.85
C TRP A 182 10.03 9.73 -0.75
N ARG A 183 9.86 8.44 -1.11
CA ARG A 183 9.99 7.34 -0.15
C ARG A 183 11.42 7.13 0.31
N ASP A 184 12.36 7.22 -0.64
CA ASP A 184 13.79 7.10 -0.37
C ASP A 184 14.27 8.26 0.54
N GLU A 185 13.88 9.50 0.22
CA GLU A 185 14.15 10.69 1.03
C GLU A 185 13.45 10.59 2.41
N PHE A 186 12.23 10.12 2.45
CA PHE A 186 11.50 9.92 3.71
C PHE A 186 12.22 8.95 4.65
N LEU A 187 12.74 7.82 4.13
CA LEU A 187 13.51 6.87 4.94
C LEU A 187 14.87 7.43 5.38
N ASP A 188 15.52 8.26 4.56
CA ASP A 188 16.74 8.95 4.94
C ASP A 188 16.49 9.96 6.08
N GLU A 189 15.38 10.67 6.05
CA GLU A 189 14.98 11.65 7.08
C GLU A 189 14.43 10.98 8.36
N HIS A 190 13.84 9.79 8.23
CA HIS A 190 13.20 9.05 9.31
C HIS A 190 13.72 7.60 9.41
N PRO A 191 15.01 7.40 9.74
CA PRO A 191 15.64 6.06 9.76
C PRO A 191 15.04 5.11 10.82
N ASP A 192 14.36 5.65 11.84
CA ASP A 192 13.68 4.88 12.89
C ASP A 192 12.16 4.79 12.64
N PHE A 193 11.69 5.00 11.40
CA PHE A 193 10.28 4.90 11.08
C PHE A 193 9.73 3.51 11.36
N ILE A 194 8.62 3.44 12.08
CA ILE A 194 8.06 2.17 12.59
C ILE A 194 7.71 1.16 11.50
N ARG A 195 7.50 1.61 10.26
CA ARG A 195 7.20 0.78 9.09
C ARG A 195 8.20 0.98 7.95
N GLU A 196 9.49 1.15 8.30
CA GLU A 196 10.58 1.12 7.33
C GLU A 196 10.48 -0.10 6.40
N ASP A 197 10.11 -1.26 6.95
CA ASP A 197 9.89 -2.50 6.22
C ASP A 197 8.85 -2.38 5.10
N LEU A 198 7.74 -1.69 5.38
CA LEU A 198 6.65 -1.48 4.42
C LEU A 198 7.07 -0.50 3.33
N VAL A 199 7.61 0.66 3.71
CA VAL A 199 8.08 1.68 2.75
C VAL A 199 9.16 1.11 1.84
N THR A 200 10.10 0.32 2.41
CA THR A 200 11.14 -0.36 1.63
C THR A 200 10.53 -1.31 0.60
N ARG A 201 9.52 -2.11 0.96
CA ARG A 201 8.83 -3.02 0.01
C ARG A 201 8.08 -2.25 -1.08
N GLU A 202 7.47 -1.12 -0.76
CA GLU A 202 6.84 -0.25 -1.76
C GLU A 202 7.87 0.25 -2.78
N ILE A 203 9.04 0.72 -2.32
CA ILE A 203 10.11 1.15 -3.22
C ILE A 203 10.60 -0.02 -4.07
N GLU A 204 10.81 -1.20 -3.49
CA GLU A 204 11.25 -2.40 -4.21
C GLU A 204 10.29 -2.78 -5.33
N TYR A 205 9.00 -2.73 -5.05
CA TYR A 205 7.96 -2.99 -6.06
C TYR A 205 8.00 -1.96 -7.20
N LEU A 206 8.13 -0.66 -6.87
CA LEU A 206 8.29 0.38 -7.87
C LEU A 206 9.60 0.21 -8.67
N CYS A 207 10.72 -0.11 -8.00
CA CYS A 207 11.99 -0.38 -8.64
C CYS A 207 11.94 -1.61 -9.55
N PHE A 208 11.24 -2.67 -9.14
CA PHE A 208 11.01 -3.84 -9.99
C PHE A 208 10.30 -3.44 -11.27
N SER A 209 9.26 -2.62 -11.19
CA SER A 209 8.49 -2.17 -12.35
C SER A 209 9.31 -1.32 -13.32
N VAL A 210 10.23 -0.48 -12.84
CA VAL A 210 11.10 0.33 -13.72
C VAL A 210 12.27 -0.44 -14.31
N THR A 211 12.62 -1.59 -13.73
CA THR A 211 13.76 -2.41 -14.21
C THR A 211 13.33 -3.61 -15.02
N LYS A 212 12.19 -4.22 -14.71
CA LYS A 212 11.66 -5.38 -15.41
C LYS A 212 10.53 -5.03 -16.37
N GLY A 213 9.83 -3.95 -16.11
CA GLY A 213 8.61 -3.59 -16.82
C GLY A 213 7.39 -4.37 -16.36
N LEU A 214 6.30 -4.10 -17.02
CA LEU A 214 5.02 -4.78 -16.87
C LEU A 214 4.67 -5.47 -18.20
N GLU A 215 3.77 -6.44 -18.16
CA GLU A 215 3.40 -7.22 -19.34
C GLU A 215 2.96 -6.31 -20.51
N ASN A 216 2.10 -5.32 -20.23
CA ASN A 216 1.61 -4.39 -21.25
C ASN A 216 2.43 -3.09 -21.33
N THR A 217 3.46 -2.92 -20.51
CA THR A 217 4.39 -1.78 -20.56
C THR A 217 5.83 -2.27 -20.40
N PRO A 218 6.38 -2.95 -21.40
CA PRO A 218 7.73 -3.50 -21.36
C PRO A 218 8.78 -2.39 -21.39
N VAL A 219 9.79 -2.52 -20.53
CA VAL A 219 10.97 -1.62 -20.46
C VAL A 219 11.90 -1.80 -21.66
N TYR A 220 11.92 -3.00 -22.24
CA TYR A 220 12.79 -3.37 -23.34
C TYR A 220 12.01 -3.47 -24.65
N ASP A 221 12.70 -3.29 -25.76
CA ASP A 221 12.18 -3.55 -27.10
C ASP A 221 12.27 -5.06 -27.46
N GLU A 222 11.84 -5.43 -28.67
CA GLU A 222 11.86 -6.80 -29.18
C GLU A 222 13.27 -7.41 -29.30
N LYS A 223 14.33 -6.60 -29.16
CA LYS A 223 15.75 -7.02 -29.19
C LYS A 223 16.38 -6.98 -27.80
N ASP A 224 15.58 -6.92 -26.76
CA ASP A 224 15.99 -6.78 -25.35
C ASP A 224 16.80 -5.50 -25.07
N VAL A 225 16.72 -4.48 -25.92
CA VAL A 225 17.37 -3.18 -25.69
C VAL A 225 16.46 -2.29 -24.88
N ILE A 226 16.99 -1.65 -23.81
CA ILE A 226 16.21 -0.71 -23.02
C ILE A 226 15.71 0.45 -23.89
N LYS A 227 14.44 0.76 -23.79
CA LYS A 227 13.82 1.85 -24.53
C LYS A 227 14.41 3.20 -24.11
N PRO A 228 14.59 4.15 -25.06
CA PRO A 228 15.26 5.44 -24.79
C PRO A 228 14.63 6.25 -23.67
N GLU A 229 13.29 6.26 -23.56
CA GLU A 229 12.54 6.97 -22.53
C GLU A 229 12.85 6.44 -21.13
N TYR A 230 12.91 5.11 -20.95
CA TYR A 230 13.28 4.49 -19.68
C TYR A 230 14.73 4.77 -19.30
N LYS A 231 15.63 4.64 -20.28
CA LYS A 231 17.05 4.96 -20.08
C LYS A 231 17.23 6.41 -19.61
N THR A 232 16.54 7.35 -20.24
CA THR A 232 16.61 8.76 -19.90
C THR A 232 16.07 9.03 -18.49
N ALA A 233 14.92 8.45 -18.14
CA ALA A 233 14.30 8.61 -16.83
C ALA A 233 15.20 8.02 -15.72
N LEU A 234 15.75 6.82 -15.89
CA LEU A 234 16.72 6.20 -15.00
C LEU A 234 17.95 7.10 -14.78
N GLN A 235 18.51 7.62 -15.88
CA GLN A 235 19.69 8.51 -15.81
C GLN A 235 19.40 9.82 -15.09
N THR A 236 18.19 10.36 -15.24
CA THR A 236 17.77 11.56 -14.54
C THR A 236 17.66 11.29 -13.04
N TYR A 237 17.01 10.18 -12.66
CA TYR A 237 16.81 9.81 -11.27
C TYR A 237 18.13 9.61 -10.51
N TYR A 238 19.03 8.72 -10.96
CA TYR A 238 20.24 8.44 -10.20
C TYR A 238 21.21 9.61 -10.14
N LYS A 239 21.17 10.52 -11.12
CA LYS A 239 21.96 11.78 -11.06
C LYS A 239 21.43 12.75 -10.02
N ALA A 240 20.12 12.79 -9.82
CA ALA A 240 19.48 13.60 -8.80
C ALA A 240 19.69 13.02 -7.39
N HIS A 241 19.73 11.69 -7.26
CA HIS A 241 19.82 10.96 -5.99
C HIS A 241 21.10 10.08 -5.87
N PRO A 242 22.31 10.62 -6.06
CA PRO A 242 23.54 9.81 -6.24
C PRO A 242 24.04 9.12 -4.96
N LYS A 243 23.48 9.47 -3.79
CA LYS A 243 23.93 8.99 -2.47
C LYS A 243 22.89 8.14 -1.76
N THR A 244 21.64 8.17 -2.19
CA THR A 244 20.58 7.40 -1.58
C THR A 244 20.71 5.91 -1.92
N LYS A 245 20.14 5.05 -1.11
CA LYS A 245 20.15 3.60 -1.33
C LYS A 245 19.64 3.24 -2.74
N TRP A 246 18.53 3.82 -3.12
CA TRP A 246 17.88 3.48 -4.40
C TRP A 246 18.49 4.20 -5.60
N GLY A 247 19.06 5.39 -5.39
CA GLY A 247 19.90 6.04 -6.39
C GLY A 247 21.16 5.25 -6.73
N LEU A 248 21.81 4.65 -5.72
CA LEU A 248 22.93 3.73 -5.90
C LEU A 248 22.52 2.43 -6.62
N TYR A 249 21.36 1.87 -6.26
CA TYR A 249 20.79 0.72 -6.96
C TYR A 249 20.57 1.02 -8.45
N MET A 250 19.95 2.14 -8.79
CA MET A 250 19.71 2.53 -10.17
C MET A 250 21.01 2.84 -10.94
N THR A 251 22.01 3.39 -10.25
CA THR A 251 23.36 3.60 -10.82
C THR A 251 23.98 2.26 -11.23
N GLU A 252 23.95 1.27 -10.35
CA GLU A 252 24.53 -0.05 -10.61
C GLU A 252 23.74 -0.78 -11.72
N TYR A 253 22.41 -0.68 -11.72
CA TYR A 253 21.58 -1.24 -12.78
C TYR A 253 21.94 -0.68 -14.15
N VAL A 254 22.02 0.65 -14.29
CA VAL A 254 22.40 1.30 -15.55
C VAL A 254 23.85 0.95 -15.95
N HIS A 255 24.76 0.82 -14.97
CA HIS A 255 26.12 0.37 -15.24
C HIS A 255 26.17 -1.04 -15.84
N ARG A 256 25.44 -2.00 -15.28
CA ARG A 256 25.32 -3.35 -15.80
C ARG A 256 24.72 -3.39 -17.22
N LEU A 257 23.67 -2.61 -17.45
CA LEU A 257 23.11 -2.46 -18.79
C LEU A 257 24.14 -1.87 -19.79
N ALA A 258 24.92 -0.87 -19.37
CA ALA A 258 25.93 -0.26 -20.23
C ALA A 258 27.04 -1.26 -20.64
N LEU A 259 27.48 -2.10 -19.68
CA LEU A 259 28.43 -3.17 -19.94
C LEU A 259 27.87 -4.19 -20.96
N ASN A 260 26.56 -4.43 -20.94
CA ASN A 260 25.88 -5.30 -21.89
C ASN A 260 25.26 -4.54 -23.10
N LYS A 261 25.84 -3.39 -23.48
CA LYS A 261 25.38 -2.57 -24.62
C LYS A 261 23.91 -2.15 -24.49
N TYR A 262 23.43 -1.90 -23.29
CA TYR A 262 22.06 -1.56 -22.94
C TYR A 262 21.02 -2.65 -23.27
N ARG A 263 21.47 -3.91 -23.31
CA ARG A 263 20.59 -5.07 -23.46
C ARG A 263 20.34 -5.73 -22.12
N ASN A 264 19.15 -6.26 -21.96
CA ASN A 264 18.87 -7.17 -20.85
C ASN A 264 19.61 -8.51 -21.00
N SER A 265 19.74 -9.23 -19.92
CA SER A 265 20.25 -10.60 -19.88
C SER A 265 19.79 -11.32 -18.63
N ASN A 266 19.83 -12.64 -18.64
CA ASN A 266 19.52 -13.44 -17.46
C ASN A 266 20.39 -13.09 -16.25
N GLU A 267 21.63 -12.63 -16.45
CA GLU A 267 22.53 -12.21 -15.38
C GLU A 267 22.01 -10.90 -14.72
N ILE A 268 21.59 -9.93 -15.54
CA ILE A 268 21.01 -8.67 -15.05
C ILE A 268 19.70 -8.96 -14.34
N ASP A 269 18.83 -9.78 -14.90
CA ASP A 269 17.57 -10.19 -14.30
C ASP A 269 17.75 -10.86 -12.94
N THR A 270 18.69 -11.81 -12.86
CA THR A 270 19.03 -12.49 -11.62
C THR A 270 19.55 -11.51 -10.58
N TRP A 271 20.39 -10.56 -10.99
CA TRP A 271 20.89 -9.52 -10.07
C TRP A 271 19.74 -8.62 -9.56
N VAL A 272 18.84 -8.18 -10.43
CA VAL A 272 17.66 -7.38 -10.05
C VAL A 272 16.83 -8.13 -9.00
N ILE A 273 16.47 -9.38 -9.31
CA ILE A 273 15.63 -10.20 -8.40
C ILE A 273 16.33 -10.41 -7.05
N ASN A 274 17.59 -10.82 -7.06
CA ASN A 274 18.32 -11.10 -5.81
C ASN A 274 18.61 -9.83 -4.99
N THR A 275 18.68 -8.66 -5.63
CA THR A 275 18.88 -7.39 -4.93
C THR A 275 17.59 -6.87 -4.30
N LEU A 276 16.48 -6.94 -5.04
CA LEU A 276 15.17 -6.49 -4.55
C LEU A 276 14.52 -7.51 -3.60
N TYR A 277 14.67 -8.80 -3.88
CA TYR A 277 14.02 -9.89 -3.15
C TYR A 277 15.05 -10.94 -2.70
N PRO A 278 15.99 -10.60 -1.81
CA PRO A 278 17.02 -11.53 -1.37
C PRO A 278 16.39 -12.75 -0.70
N PRO A 279 16.82 -13.98 -1.07
CA PRO A 279 16.22 -15.24 -0.59
C PRO A 279 16.25 -15.42 0.94
N GLU A 280 17.24 -14.82 1.60
CA GLU A 280 17.40 -14.86 3.06
C GLU A 280 16.50 -13.89 3.81
N ARG A 281 15.82 -12.98 3.10
CA ARG A 281 14.94 -12.00 3.73
C ARG A 281 13.76 -12.69 4.38
N LYS A 282 13.68 -12.64 5.69
CA LYS A 282 12.47 -13.01 6.41
C LYS A 282 11.48 -11.87 6.29
N ASN A 283 10.38 -12.15 5.64
CA ASN A 283 9.26 -11.22 5.54
C ASN A 283 8.46 -11.27 6.85
N ILE A 284 8.94 -10.58 7.88
CA ILE A 284 8.28 -10.54 9.19
C ILE A 284 7.48 -9.24 9.23
N ASP A 285 6.16 -9.35 9.09
CA ASP A 285 5.27 -8.23 9.44
C ASP A 285 5.23 -8.12 10.97
N PRO A 286 5.67 -6.99 11.55
CA PRO A 286 5.66 -6.80 13.00
C PRO A 286 4.26 -6.88 13.61
N LEU A 287 3.22 -6.70 12.79
CA LEU A 287 1.82 -6.80 13.21
C LEU A 287 1.22 -8.20 13.01
N LEU A 288 1.93 -9.18 12.46
CA LEU A 288 1.38 -10.48 12.08
C LEU A 288 0.62 -11.13 13.24
N LYS A 289 1.25 -11.21 14.43
CA LYS A 289 0.61 -11.84 15.60
C LYS A 289 -0.70 -11.16 16.05
N TYR A 290 -0.83 -9.86 15.85
CA TYR A 290 -2.06 -9.13 16.19
C TYR A 290 -3.13 -9.31 15.10
N LYS A 291 -2.70 -9.43 13.84
CA LYS A 291 -3.57 -9.78 12.71
C LYS A 291 -4.12 -11.19 12.86
N ASP A 292 -3.29 -12.13 13.33
CA ASP A 292 -3.73 -13.49 13.65
C ASP A 292 -4.82 -13.50 14.73
N ILE A 293 -4.66 -12.70 15.81
CA ILE A 293 -5.71 -12.52 16.83
C ILE A 293 -7.03 -12.04 16.21
N LEU A 294 -6.97 -11.08 15.27
CA LEU A 294 -8.17 -10.56 14.61
C LEU A 294 -8.83 -11.65 13.76
N ILE A 295 -8.07 -12.39 12.98
CA ILE A 295 -8.60 -13.42 12.07
C ILE A 295 -9.17 -14.59 12.85
N ASP A 296 -8.44 -15.16 13.81
CA ASP A 296 -8.82 -16.36 14.55
C ASP A 296 -10.13 -16.18 15.35
N ASN A 297 -10.42 -14.95 15.80
CA ASN A 297 -11.62 -14.67 16.58
C ASN A 297 -12.81 -14.16 15.75
N ILE A 298 -12.63 -13.84 14.45
CA ILE A 298 -13.70 -13.38 13.56
C ILE A 298 -14.33 -14.56 12.80
N VAL A 299 -13.60 -15.67 12.63
CA VAL A 299 -14.02 -16.82 11.81
C VAL A 299 -14.88 -17.82 12.61
N ASP A 300 -14.94 -17.72 13.95
CA ASP A 300 -15.81 -18.52 14.83
C ASP A 300 -17.20 -17.86 15.00
#